data_2e726aac887739947040db3e8a4ab4eb
#
_entry.id   2e726aac887739947040db3e8a4ab4eb
#
_cell.length_a   1.000
_cell.length_b   1.000
_cell.length_c   1.000
_cell.angle_alpha   90.00
_cell.angle_beta   90.00
_cell.angle_gamma   90.00
#
_symmetry.space_group_name_H-M   'P 1'
#
loop_
_entity.id
_entity.type
_entity.pdbx_description
1 polymer ?
#
loop_
_entity_poly.entity_id
_entity_poly.type
_entity_poly.pdbx_seq_one_letter_code
_entity_poly.pdbx_strand_id
1 'polypeptide(L)'
;VKYFLRHWSEPAVQKELEAAGVNPSRQPDMKSLHFVQIDEFYPIHPQQQNSFYYYVNMFYLQSFGLDPAKALLIDCAKIGLPEGTDLDSVWPEKVVDLSLRYRHGKNTLEQSQKQVLENIDQWCAEQEEKIRSLGGIGFFLGGIGPDGHIGFNVQGSDFHSTTRLTATNYETQAAAATDLGGIEIARQRLVITIGLATITYNPNCTAIIIAAGEAKAPIVADAIQQPKHIRYPATVLQDLPNARFYLTQGAAKLLNERQYEILVKSVALDDEQAEKIVIDLALEKRKRIRYLSEDDFKSSRYSAELLKKWPDKFTKLTQMIEQRLVQKIEHGMKMLTDQVFLHTEPHHDDLMLGYLPFIVRHIRDAANQHYFVTLTSGFTAVTNRYVLMLLQKLKHFLDRGAFNKLISEGYFLPDNEQGRNRDLWQYLDGIASNRDIVKEEGAARRLLRNLIFIFEDDDIDNLRNRITELMNYFETQYPGKKDLPHIQRLKGMIREWEADCLWGYFGFNSSAVMHARLGFYKGEIFTEEPTVERDVKPILEMLQRIQPTIVSVALDPEASGPDTHYKVLQVMSEALRIYEEESKRSNIEVWGYRNVWYRFHPSEANIFVPVSLNMFSVMS
;
A
#
# COMPACT_ATOMS: atom_id res chain seq x y z
N VAL A 1 -10.75 -20.99 11.54
CA VAL A 1 -12.13 -21.48 11.76
C VAL A 1 -12.50 -22.51 10.71
N LYS A 2 -12.47 -22.20 9.40
CA LYS A 2 -12.84 -23.13 8.30
C LYS A 2 -12.11 -24.48 8.40
N TYR A 3 -10.81 -24.47 8.69
CA TYR A 3 -10.02 -25.69 8.89
C TYR A 3 -10.59 -26.53 10.05
N PHE A 4 -10.77 -25.94 11.23
CA PHE A 4 -11.30 -26.63 12.40
C PHE A 4 -12.71 -27.18 12.17
N LEU A 5 -13.61 -26.41 11.56
CA LEU A 5 -14.96 -26.88 11.25
C LEU A 5 -14.96 -28.07 10.29
N ARG A 6 -14.05 -28.08 9.30
CA ARG A 6 -13.93 -29.16 8.30
C ARG A 6 -13.33 -30.44 8.89
N HIS A 7 -12.33 -30.29 9.77
CA HIS A 7 -11.53 -31.37 10.32
C HIS A 7 -11.85 -31.63 11.80
N TRP A 8 -13.03 -31.20 12.28
CA TRP A 8 -13.41 -31.22 13.69
C TRP A 8 -13.27 -32.59 14.35
N SER A 9 -13.62 -33.70 13.63
CA SER A 9 -13.59 -35.05 14.13
C SER A 9 -12.21 -35.72 14.06
N GLU A 10 -11.21 -35.07 13.48
CA GLU A 10 -9.87 -35.65 13.38
C GLU A 10 -9.15 -35.64 14.74
N PRO A 11 -8.46 -36.75 15.14
CA PRO A 11 -7.83 -36.85 16.46
C PRO A 11 -6.80 -35.73 16.76
N ALA A 12 -6.08 -35.26 15.74
CA ALA A 12 -5.11 -34.18 15.89
C ALA A 12 -5.81 -32.84 16.23
N VAL A 13 -6.88 -32.53 15.50
CA VAL A 13 -7.70 -31.31 15.72
C VAL A 13 -8.41 -31.38 17.07
N GLN A 14 -8.93 -32.52 17.46
CA GLN A 14 -9.57 -32.68 18.77
C GLN A 14 -8.61 -32.42 19.92
N LYS A 15 -7.35 -32.86 19.83
CA LYS A 15 -6.32 -32.54 20.83
C LYS A 15 -6.02 -31.04 20.90
N GLU A 16 -5.94 -30.38 19.76
CA GLU A 16 -5.74 -28.92 19.71
C GLU A 16 -6.92 -28.17 20.34
N LEU A 17 -8.16 -28.60 20.05
CA LEU A 17 -9.37 -28.02 20.64
C LEU A 17 -9.39 -28.20 22.17
N GLU A 18 -9.07 -29.39 22.66
CA GLU A 18 -8.97 -29.69 24.11
C GLU A 18 -7.90 -28.81 24.77
N ALA A 19 -6.71 -28.71 24.16
CA ALA A 19 -5.64 -27.85 24.64
C ALA A 19 -6.04 -26.36 24.71
N ALA A 20 -6.93 -25.93 23.79
CA ALA A 20 -7.51 -24.60 23.78
C ALA A 20 -8.73 -24.44 24.72
N GLY A 21 -9.10 -25.48 25.48
CA GLY A 21 -10.26 -25.46 26.39
C GLY A 21 -11.61 -25.57 25.69
N VAL A 22 -11.63 -26.00 24.42
CA VAL A 22 -12.86 -26.20 23.64
C VAL A 22 -13.31 -27.65 23.75
N ASN A 23 -14.60 -27.89 24.05
CA ASN A 23 -15.14 -29.24 24.10
C ASN A 23 -15.19 -29.87 22.69
N PRO A 24 -14.36 -30.84 22.35
CA PRO A 24 -14.29 -31.41 21.01
C PRO A 24 -15.51 -32.28 20.63
N SER A 25 -16.29 -32.73 21.64
CA SER A 25 -17.51 -33.54 21.39
C SER A 25 -18.66 -32.72 20.81
N ARG A 26 -18.56 -31.36 20.83
CA ARG A 26 -19.65 -30.48 20.41
C ARG A 26 -19.17 -29.51 19.35
N GLN A 27 -19.36 -29.88 18.10
CA GLN A 27 -19.12 -28.99 16.99
C GLN A 27 -20.13 -27.84 17.02
N PRO A 28 -19.69 -26.56 16.85
CA PRO A 28 -20.59 -25.41 16.79
C PRO A 28 -21.58 -25.51 15.62
N ASP A 29 -22.85 -25.21 15.88
CA ASP A 29 -23.84 -24.98 14.83
C ASP A 29 -23.73 -23.55 14.30
N MET A 30 -23.03 -23.37 13.19
CA MET A 30 -22.79 -22.09 12.56
C MET A 30 -24.08 -21.44 12.02
N LYS A 31 -25.15 -22.21 11.77
CA LYS A 31 -26.45 -21.69 11.34
C LYS A 31 -27.20 -20.94 12.43
N SER A 32 -26.80 -21.12 13.69
CA SER A 32 -27.41 -20.41 14.82
C SER A 32 -26.96 -18.93 14.91
N LEU A 33 -25.86 -18.57 14.26
CA LEU A 33 -25.27 -17.24 14.35
C LEU A 33 -26.02 -16.21 13.49
N HIS A 34 -26.25 -15.04 14.06
CA HIS A 34 -26.59 -13.84 13.31
C HIS A 34 -25.29 -13.18 12.84
N PHE A 35 -25.16 -12.95 11.54
CA PHE A 35 -23.99 -12.34 10.94
C PHE A 35 -24.28 -10.87 10.57
N VAL A 36 -23.37 -9.97 10.90
CA VAL A 36 -23.46 -8.54 10.54
C VAL A 36 -22.25 -8.19 9.68
N GLN A 37 -22.49 -7.73 8.46
CA GLN A 37 -21.44 -7.18 7.62
C GLN A 37 -21.01 -5.83 8.21
N ILE A 38 -19.69 -5.62 8.35
CA ILE A 38 -19.15 -4.43 9.01
C ILE A 38 -19.31 -3.19 8.13
N ASP A 39 -19.01 -3.31 6.82
CA ASP A 39 -18.95 -2.17 5.92
C ASP A 39 -19.03 -2.58 4.44
N GLU A 40 -19.25 -1.58 3.58
CA GLU A 40 -19.22 -1.72 2.13
C GLU A 40 -18.91 -0.38 1.46
N PHE A 41 -18.20 -0.38 0.35
CA PHE A 41 -18.03 0.79 -0.50
C PHE A 41 -19.35 1.16 -1.21
N TYR A 42 -19.59 2.46 -1.37
CA TYR A 42 -20.79 2.95 -2.03
C TYR A 42 -20.46 4.09 -3.04
N PRO A 43 -21.01 4.09 -4.27
CA PRO A 43 -21.81 3.03 -4.87
C PRO A 43 -20.92 1.92 -5.45
N ILE A 44 -21.28 0.66 -5.21
CA ILE A 44 -20.63 -0.51 -5.80
C ILE A 44 -21.70 -1.58 -6.09
N HIS A 45 -21.55 -2.29 -7.21
CA HIS A 45 -22.49 -3.36 -7.52
C HIS A 45 -22.11 -4.64 -6.75
N PRO A 46 -23.05 -5.31 -6.06
CA PRO A 46 -22.76 -6.45 -5.18
C PRO A 46 -22.21 -7.70 -5.90
N GLN A 47 -22.31 -7.75 -7.24
CA GLN A 47 -21.71 -8.82 -8.04
C GLN A 47 -20.24 -8.54 -8.43
N GLN A 48 -19.73 -7.34 -8.18
CA GLN A 48 -18.32 -7.04 -8.43
C GLN A 48 -17.44 -7.78 -7.42
N GLN A 49 -16.34 -8.36 -7.90
CA GLN A 49 -15.42 -9.13 -7.06
C GLN A 49 -14.70 -8.30 -6.00
N ASN A 50 -14.68 -6.99 -6.16
CA ASN A 50 -14.12 -6.03 -5.21
C ASN A 50 -15.18 -5.44 -4.24
N SER A 51 -16.42 -5.93 -4.27
CA SER A 51 -17.45 -5.63 -3.26
C SER A 51 -17.25 -6.49 -2.03
N PHE A 52 -17.35 -5.91 -0.84
CA PHE A 52 -17.31 -6.69 0.41
C PHE A 52 -18.54 -7.59 0.56
N TYR A 53 -19.68 -7.20 0.01
CA TYR A 53 -20.86 -8.08 -0.07
C TYR A 53 -20.55 -9.37 -0.83
N TYR A 54 -19.88 -9.28 -2.00
CA TYR A 54 -19.43 -10.44 -2.75
C TYR A 54 -18.47 -11.30 -1.92
N TYR A 55 -17.47 -10.65 -1.31
CA TYR A 55 -16.46 -11.28 -0.48
C TYR A 55 -17.07 -12.03 0.71
N VAL A 56 -17.99 -11.37 1.43
CA VAL A 56 -18.68 -11.96 2.60
C VAL A 56 -19.49 -13.19 2.20
N ASN A 57 -20.22 -13.13 1.08
CA ASN A 57 -20.99 -14.28 0.60
C ASN A 57 -20.09 -15.49 0.29
N MET A 58 -18.97 -15.27 -0.41
CA MET A 58 -18.04 -16.33 -0.82
C MET A 58 -17.23 -16.90 0.34
N PHE A 59 -16.66 -16.04 1.17
CA PHE A 59 -15.65 -16.46 2.15
C PHE A 59 -16.20 -16.66 3.56
N TYR A 60 -17.38 -16.07 3.89
CA TYR A 60 -18.00 -16.24 5.20
C TYR A 60 -19.27 -17.10 5.11
N LEU A 61 -20.33 -16.63 4.44
CA LEU A 61 -21.60 -17.36 4.45
C LEU A 61 -21.47 -18.77 3.88
N GLN A 62 -20.94 -18.90 2.66
CA GLN A 62 -20.79 -20.22 2.04
C GLN A 62 -19.71 -21.06 2.73
N SER A 63 -18.57 -20.44 3.11
CA SER A 63 -17.44 -21.18 3.67
C SER A 63 -17.66 -21.70 5.07
N PHE A 64 -18.48 -21.03 5.88
CA PHE A 64 -18.79 -21.43 7.26
C PHE A 64 -20.18 -22.04 7.42
N GLY A 65 -20.97 -22.08 6.34
CA GLY A 65 -22.32 -22.62 6.38
C GLY A 65 -23.27 -21.77 7.23
N LEU A 66 -23.08 -20.44 7.23
CA LEU A 66 -23.97 -19.51 7.91
C LEU A 66 -25.36 -19.47 7.25
N ASP A 67 -26.39 -19.18 8.03
CA ASP A 67 -27.75 -19.01 7.51
C ASP A 67 -27.91 -17.62 6.86
N PRO A 68 -28.12 -17.53 5.54
CA PRO A 68 -28.31 -16.23 4.87
C PRO A 68 -29.50 -15.43 5.40
N ALA A 69 -30.54 -16.10 5.95
CA ALA A 69 -31.70 -15.43 6.53
C ALA A 69 -31.38 -14.70 7.83
N LYS A 70 -30.27 -15.05 8.50
CA LYS A 70 -29.76 -14.41 9.70
C LYS A 70 -28.60 -13.46 9.43
N ALA A 71 -28.28 -13.19 8.17
CA ALA A 71 -27.21 -12.30 7.77
C ALA A 71 -27.76 -10.90 7.47
N LEU A 72 -27.25 -9.90 8.17
CA LEU A 72 -27.50 -8.48 7.91
C LEU A 72 -26.40 -7.99 6.96
N LEU A 73 -26.70 -7.98 5.66
CA LEU A 73 -25.77 -7.65 4.60
C LEU A 73 -26.04 -6.27 4.00
N ILE A 74 -25.00 -5.65 3.43
CA ILE A 74 -25.05 -4.34 2.80
C ILE A 74 -25.10 -4.55 1.28
N ASP A 75 -26.31 -4.76 0.72
CA ASP A 75 -26.53 -4.93 -0.72
C ASP A 75 -26.82 -3.58 -1.37
N CYS A 76 -25.79 -2.91 -1.88
CA CYS A 76 -25.92 -1.57 -2.48
C CYS A 76 -26.88 -1.50 -3.66
N ALA A 77 -27.17 -2.63 -4.34
CA ALA A 77 -28.15 -2.66 -5.42
C ALA A 77 -29.61 -2.65 -4.96
N LYS A 78 -29.86 -2.77 -3.65
CA LYS A 78 -31.20 -2.74 -3.05
C LYS A 78 -31.41 -1.60 -2.07
N ILE A 79 -30.29 -1.11 -1.47
CA ILE A 79 -30.37 -0.10 -0.41
C ILE A 79 -30.76 1.26 -0.97
N GLY A 80 -31.88 1.78 -0.53
CA GLY A 80 -32.34 3.14 -0.83
C GLY A 80 -32.83 3.37 -2.25
N LEU A 81 -32.68 2.42 -3.16
CA LEU A 81 -33.10 2.58 -4.55
C LEU A 81 -34.61 2.45 -4.70
N PRO A 82 -35.28 3.37 -5.44
CA PRO A 82 -36.67 3.21 -5.84
C PRO A 82 -36.88 1.98 -6.72
N GLU A 83 -38.06 1.40 -6.68
CA GLU A 83 -38.42 0.25 -7.51
C GLU A 83 -38.22 0.55 -9.02
N GLY A 84 -37.55 -0.36 -9.71
CA GLY A 84 -37.25 -0.23 -11.16
C GLY A 84 -36.06 0.66 -11.49
N THR A 85 -35.32 1.16 -10.48
CA THR A 85 -34.07 1.91 -10.69
C THR A 85 -32.85 1.07 -10.30
N ASP A 86 -31.70 1.41 -10.88
CA ASP A 86 -30.42 0.80 -10.56
C ASP A 86 -29.36 1.85 -10.16
N LEU A 87 -28.22 1.36 -9.67
CA LEU A 87 -27.12 2.23 -9.24
C LEU A 87 -26.58 3.11 -10.37
N ASP A 88 -26.63 2.63 -11.62
CA ASP A 88 -26.06 3.33 -12.76
C ASP A 88 -26.97 4.47 -13.22
N SER A 89 -28.27 4.29 -13.13
CA SER A 89 -29.25 5.35 -13.43
C SER A 89 -29.26 6.47 -12.38
N VAL A 90 -29.03 6.13 -11.11
CA VAL A 90 -28.98 7.12 -10.03
C VAL A 90 -27.59 7.79 -9.95
N TRP A 91 -26.52 7.03 -10.10
CA TRP A 91 -25.13 7.51 -10.02
C TRP A 91 -24.36 7.24 -11.31
N PRO A 92 -24.72 7.90 -12.44
CA PRO A 92 -24.09 7.62 -13.74
C PRO A 92 -22.59 7.87 -13.72
N GLU A 93 -22.12 8.90 -13.00
CA GLU A 93 -20.70 9.21 -12.82
C GLU A 93 -20.05 8.43 -11.66
N LYS A 94 -20.80 7.54 -10.99
CA LYS A 94 -20.34 6.81 -9.78
C LYS A 94 -19.86 7.72 -8.65
N VAL A 95 -20.26 8.98 -8.64
CA VAL A 95 -19.93 9.98 -7.61
C VAL A 95 -21.19 10.32 -6.84
N VAL A 96 -21.06 10.37 -5.51
CA VAL A 96 -22.14 10.70 -4.58
C VAL A 96 -21.86 12.03 -3.90
N ASP A 97 -22.73 13.00 -4.12
CA ASP A 97 -22.65 14.31 -3.47
C ASP A 97 -23.43 14.31 -2.15
N LEU A 98 -22.74 14.15 -1.03
CA LEU A 98 -23.35 14.19 0.30
C LEU A 98 -23.97 15.55 0.65
N SER A 99 -23.62 16.65 -0.05
CA SER A 99 -24.23 17.96 0.19
C SER A 99 -25.73 17.98 -0.14
N LEU A 100 -26.22 17.03 -0.94
CA LEU A 100 -27.63 16.84 -1.24
C LEU A 100 -28.49 16.56 0.00
N ARG A 101 -27.90 16.06 1.10
CA ARG A 101 -28.61 15.94 2.38
C ARG A 101 -29.12 17.29 2.89
N TYR A 102 -28.39 18.37 2.62
CA TYR A 102 -28.60 19.71 3.21
C TYR A 102 -29.08 20.77 2.20
N ARG A 103 -29.08 20.44 0.90
CA ARG A 103 -29.52 21.34 -0.18
C ARG A 103 -30.60 20.73 -1.03
N HIS A 104 -31.31 21.57 -1.79
CA HIS A 104 -32.25 21.11 -2.80
C HIS A 104 -31.51 20.61 -4.05
N GLY A 105 -32.05 19.58 -4.69
CA GLY A 105 -31.59 19.14 -6.00
C GLY A 105 -31.89 20.18 -7.08
N LYS A 106 -30.92 20.47 -7.94
CA LYS A 106 -31.01 21.47 -9.01
C LYS A 106 -31.78 20.97 -10.25
N ASN A 107 -31.85 19.68 -10.42
CA ASN A 107 -32.52 19.00 -11.53
C ASN A 107 -33.15 17.68 -11.05
N THR A 108 -33.85 16.99 -11.94
CA THR A 108 -34.55 15.73 -11.64
C THR A 108 -33.60 14.64 -11.15
N LEU A 109 -32.37 14.55 -11.70
CA LEU A 109 -31.37 13.57 -11.28
C LEU A 109 -30.93 13.86 -9.84
N GLU A 110 -30.54 15.10 -9.51
CA GLU A 110 -30.15 15.45 -8.14
C GLU A 110 -31.29 15.28 -7.15
N GLN A 111 -32.55 15.49 -7.54
CA GLN A 111 -33.72 15.22 -6.71
C GLN A 111 -33.86 13.72 -6.41
N SER A 112 -33.70 12.88 -7.42
CA SER A 112 -33.68 11.41 -7.24
C SER A 112 -32.51 10.97 -6.36
N GLN A 113 -31.31 11.50 -6.59
CA GLN A 113 -30.12 11.23 -5.77
C GLN A 113 -30.33 11.62 -4.30
N LYS A 114 -30.95 12.78 -4.05
CA LYS A 114 -31.30 13.22 -2.69
C LYS A 114 -32.25 12.22 -2.02
N GLN A 115 -33.30 11.81 -2.72
CA GLN A 115 -34.26 10.83 -2.20
C GLN A 115 -33.57 9.49 -1.86
N VAL A 116 -32.66 9.04 -2.72
CA VAL A 116 -31.87 7.81 -2.47
C VAL A 116 -30.98 7.97 -1.23
N LEU A 117 -30.33 9.13 -1.02
CA LEU A 117 -29.56 9.39 0.20
C LEU A 117 -30.44 9.35 1.47
N GLU A 118 -31.61 9.97 1.44
CA GLU A 118 -32.57 9.92 2.54
C GLU A 118 -33.01 8.47 2.84
N ASN A 119 -33.28 7.69 1.80
CA ASN A 119 -33.64 6.28 1.96
C ASN A 119 -32.48 5.43 2.50
N ILE A 120 -31.23 5.73 2.11
CA ILE A 120 -30.03 5.04 2.67
C ILE A 120 -29.89 5.37 4.15
N ASP A 121 -30.06 6.64 4.52
CA ASP A 121 -29.98 7.05 5.92
C ASP A 121 -31.08 6.36 6.77
N GLN A 122 -32.29 6.25 6.24
CA GLN A 122 -33.38 5.49 6.86
C GLN A 122 -33.03 4.00 6.97
N TRP A 123 -32.50 3.38 5.91
CA TRP A 123 -32.06 1.98 5.95
C TRP A 123 -30.95 1.77 7.00
N CYS A 124 -29.99 2.70 7.10
CA CYS A 124 -28.94 2.62 8.14
C CYS A 124 -29.53 2.64 9.55
N ALA A 125 -30.56 3.48 9.80
CA ALA A 125 -31.26 3.52 11.08
C ALA A 125 -32.01 2.22 11.39
N GLU A 126 -32.68 1.65 10.39
CA GLU A 126 -33.38 0.36 10.52
C GLU A 126 -32.40 -0.82 10.77
N GLN A 127 -31.24 -0.79 10.13
CA GLN A 127 -30.18 -1.77 10.35
C GLN A 127 -29.64 -1.69 11.78
N GLU A 128 -29.43 -0.48 12.27
CA GLU A 128 -29.02 -0.24 13.67
C GLU A 128 -30.05 -0.77 14.65
N GLU A 129 -31.35 -0.53 14.41
CA GLU A 129 -32.45 -1.04 15.24
C GLU A 129 -32.48 -2.57 15.26
N LYS A 130 -32.30 -3.23 14.10
CA LYS A 130 -32.20 -4.70 14.02
C LYS A 130 -31.04 -5.23 14.85
N ILE A 131 -29.85 -4.61 14.74
CA ILE A 131 -28.68 -5.02 15.53
C ILE A 131 -28.96 -4.87 17.02
N ARG A 132 -29.56 -3.76 17.45
CA ARG A 132 -29.91 -3.51 18.86
C ARG A 132 -31.00 -4.47 19.39
N SER A 133 -32.00 -4.80 18.56
CA SER A 133 -33.05 -5.77 18.92
C SER A 133 -32.51 -7.18 19.16
N LEU A 134 -31.37 -7.53 18.53
CA LEU A 134 -30.62 -8.77 18.77
C LEU A 134 -29.75 -8.71 20.04
N GLY A 135 -29.75 -7.58 20.77
CA GLY A 135 -28.90 -7.36 21.94
C GLY A 135 -27.55 -6.70 21.63
N GLY A 136 -27.36 -6.20 20.42
CA GLY A 136 -26.10 -5.64 19.93
C GLY A 136 -25.10 -6.69 19.47
N ILE A 137 -23.90 -6.25 19.16
CA ILE A 137 -22.81 -7.13 18.72
C ILE A 137 -22.28 -7.93 19.92
N GLY A 138 -22.40 -9.25 19.87
CA GLY A 138 -21.85 -10.14 20.91
C GLY A 138 -20.39 -10.51 20.67
N PHE A 139 -20.01 -10.62 19.40
CA PHE A 139 -18.65 -10.92 18.98
C PHE A 139 -18.26 -10.04 17.78
N PHE A 140 -17.20 -9.26 17.92
CA PHE A 140 -16.64 -8.43 16.89
C PHE A 140 -15.24 -8.93 16.53
N LEU A 141 -15.01 -9.23 15.25
CA LEU A 141 -13.69 -9.59 14.72
C LEU A 141 -13.31 -8.60 13.64
N GLY A 142 -12.21 -7.90 13.81
CA GLY A 142 -11.76 -6.91 12.85
C GLY A 142 -10.26 -6.71 12.84
N GLY A 143 -9.81 -5.93 11.87
CA GLY A 143 -8.47 -5.38 11.81
C GLY A 143 -8.45 -3.95 12.35
N ILE A 144 -7.29 -3.31 12.27
CA ILE A 144 -7.11 -1.89 12.51
C ILE A 144 -6.53 -1.23 11.27
N GLY A 145 -7.16 -0.16 10.80
CA GLY A 145 -6.73 0.56 9.60
C GLY A 145 -5.47 1.40 9.81
N PRO A 146 -4.92 2.01 8.74
CA PRO A 146 -3.65 2.75 8.80
C PRO A 146 -3.70 4.01 9.68
N ASP A 147 -4.86 4.59 9.90
CA ASP A 147 -5.11 5.74 10.79
C ASP A 147 -5.73 5.36 12.14
N GLY A 148 -5.76 4.07 12.48
CA GLY A 148 -6.34 3.55 13.71
C GLY A 148 -7.84 3.35 13.66
N HIS A 149 -8.47 3.33 12.49
CA HIS A 149 -9.91 3.09 12.35
C HIS A 149 -10.29 1.62 12.57
N ILE A 150 -11.52 1.41 13.02
CA ILE A 150 -12.19 0.11 13.13
C ILE A 150 -13.47 0.17 12.30
N GLY A 151 -13.72 -0.83 11.42
CA GLY A 151 -14.61 -0.64 10.30
C GLY A 151 -14.10 0.56 9.48
N PHE A 152 -14.95 1.38 8.92
CA PHE A 152 -14.51 2.67 8.34
C PHE A 152 -14.80 3.87 9.26
N ASN A 153 -14.69 3.68 10.57
CA ASN A 153 -14.74 4.79 11.53
C ASN A 153 -13.36 5.46 11.60
N VAL A 154 -13.06 6.28 10.59
CA VAL A 154 -11.79 6.98 10.43
C VAL A 154 -11.55 8.01 11.53
N GLN A 155 -10.33 8.54 11.63
CA GLN A 155 -9.95 9.60 12.56
C GLN A 155 -10.97 10.74 12.55
N GLY A 156 -11.43 11.14 13.73
CA GLY A 156 -12.48 12.14 13.92
C GLY A 156 -13.91 11.59 14.01
N SER A 157 -14.10 10.27 13.82
CA SER A 157 -15.43 9.65 14.01
C SER A 157 -15.90 9.76 15.44
N ASP A 158 -17.16 10.19 15.62
CA ASP A 158 -17.79 10.29 16.92
C ASP A 158 -17.97 8.91 17.57
N PHE A 159 -17.66 8.78 18.85
CA PHE A 159 -17.86 7.54 19.62
C PHE A 159 -19.32 7.10 19.71
N HIS A 160 -20.26 8.03 19.56
CA HIS A 160 -21.70 7.76 19.53
C HIS A 160 -22.23 7.48 18.11
N SER A 161 -21.36 7.44 17.10
CA SER A 161 -21.78 7.14 15.74
C SER A 161 -22.39 5.74 15.64
N THR A 162 -23.45 5.64 14.84
CA THR A 162 -24.14 4.41 14.49
C THR A 162 -23.88 4.04 13.03
N THR A 163 -24.55 3.03 12.51
CA THR A 163 -24.48 2.63 11.11
C THR A 163 -24.82 3.82 10.21
N ARG A 164 -23.96 4.12 9.22
CA ARG A 164 -24.12 5.32 8.38
C ARG A 164 -23.37 5.24 7.05
N LEU A 165 -23.84 6.03 6.08
CA LEU A 165 -23.10 6.36 4.87
C LEU A 165 -22.19 7.58 5.13
N THR A 166 -20.89 7.46 4.92
CA THR A 166 -19.90 8.50 5.20
C THR A 166 -18.73 8.50 4.22
N ALA A 167 -17.95 9.57 4.21
CA ALA A 167 -16.69 9.65 3.47
C ALA A 167 -15.55 8.96 4.23
N THR A 168 -14.52 8.55 3.50
CA THR A 168 -13.25 8.05 4.03
C THR A 168 -12.16 9.14 4.00
N ASN A 169 -11.05 8.92 4.72
CA ASN A 169 -9.88 9.79 4.67
C ASN A 169 -8.86 9.32 3.60
N TYR A 170 -7.82 10.13 3.38
CA TYR A 170 -6.80 9.83 2.36
C TYR A 170 -6.05 8.53 2.60
N GLU A 171 -5.74 8.21 3.83
CA GLU A 171 -5.03 6.99 4.23
C GLU A 171 -5.84 5.75 3.84
N THR A 172 -7.14 5.77 4.11
CA THR A 172 -8.07 4.70 3.74
C THR A 172 -8.24 4.60 2.22
N GLN A 173 -8.39 5.75 1.54
CA GLN A 173 -8.50 5.80 0.07
C GLN A 173 -7.24 5.25 -0.60
N ALA A 174 -6.06 5.59 -0.09
CA ALA A 174 -4.79 5.07 -0.59
C ALA A 174 -4.68 3.55 -0.39
N ALA A 175 -5.08 3.05 0.78
CA ALA A 175 -5.09 1.61 1.06
C ALA A 175 -6.06 0.84 0.16
N ALA A 176 -7.24 1.41 -0.14
CA ALA A 176 -8.27 0.80 -0.96
C ALA A 176 -8.05 0.98 -2.48
N ALA A 177 -7.09 1.81 -2.90
CA ALA A 177 -6.91 2.18 -4.30
C ALA A 177 -6.67 0.97 -5.21
N THR A 178 -5.88 0.01 -4.77
CA THR A 178 -5.59 -1.22 -5.54
C THR A 178 -6.85 -2.03 -5.78
N ASP A 179 -7.68 -2.21 -4.76
CA ASP A 179 -8.90 -3.02 -4.85
C ASP A 179 -10.00 -2.31 -5.66
N LEU A 180 -10.05 -0.99 -5.61
CA LEU A 180 -11.07 -0.20 -6.31
C LEU A 180 -10.66 0.19 -7.74
N GLY A 181 -9.45 -0.14 -8.19
CA GLY A 181 -8.97 0.11 -9.55
C GLY A 181 -8.35 1.49 -9.77
N GLY A 182 -7.78 2.07 -8.72
CA GLY A 182 -6.98 3.28 -8.73
C GLY A 182 -7.41 4.32 -7.71
N ILE A 183 -6.48 5.22 -7.36
CA ILE A 183 -6.72 6.26 -6.34
C ILE A 183 -7.84 7.23 -6.74
N GLU A 184 -7.99 7.55 -8.02
CA GLU A 184 -9.07 8.43 -8.51
C GLU A 184 -10.46 7.83 -8.23
N ILE A 185 -10.59 6.51 -8.35
CA ILE A 185 -11.83 5.80 -8.05
C ILE A 185 -12.04 5.73 -6.54
N ALA A 186 -11.01 5.37 -5.78
CA ALA A 186 -11.09 5.27 -4.32
C ALA A 186 -11.51 6.60 -3.66
N ARG A 187 -11.01 7.73 -4.18
CA ARG A 187 -11.37 9.08 -3.69
C ARG A 187 -12.84 9.45 -3.91
N GLN A 188 -13.51 8.83 -4.86
CA GLN A 188 -14.91 9.07 -5.18
C GLN A 188 -15.87 8.13 -4.45
N ARG A 189 -15.34 7.07 -3.80
CA ARG A 189 -16.17 6.12 -3.06
C ARG A 189 -16.45 6.61 -1.66
N LEU A 190 -17.71 6.49 -1.27
CA LEU A 190 -18.13 6.56 0.13
C LEU A 190 -18.14 5.15 0.73
N VAL A 191 -18.48 5.05 2.00
CA VAL A 191 -18.64 3.78 2.70
C VAL A 191 -19.92 3.79 3.54
N ILE A 192 -20.63 2.67 3.52
CA ILE A 192 -21.63 2.35 4.55
C ILE A 192 -20.88 1.53 5.59
N THR A 193 -20.89 1.95 6.84
CA THR A 193 -20.15 1.27 7.92
C THR A 193 -20.95 1.27 9.22
N ILE A 194 -20.85 0.20 10.01
CA ILE A 194 -21.34 0.24 11.39
C ILE A 194 -20.55 1.28 12.18
N GLY A 195 -21.21 1.90 13.16
CA GLY A 195 -20.60 2.94 13.98
C GLY A 195 -19.83 2.40 15.18
N LEU A 196 -19.08 3.29 15.84
CA LEU A 196 -18.36 2.94 17.08
C LEU A 196 -19.34 2.58 18.19
N ALA A 197 -20.46 3.32 18.31
CA ALA A 197 -21.52 2.99 19.27
C ALA A 197 -22.23 1.66 18.94
N THR A 198 -22.30 1.26 17.66
CA THR A 198 -22.85 -0.04 17.28
C THR A 198 -22.01 -1.19 17.85
N ILE A 199 -20.67 -1.06 17.75
CA ILE A 199 -19.70 -2.06 18.25
C ILE A 199 -19.76 -2.13 19.78
N THR A 200 -19.86 -0.99 20.46
CA THR A 200 -19.80 -0.91 21.93
C THR A 200 -21.17 -0.92 22.62
N TYR A 201 -22.26 -1.02 21.86
CA TYR A 201 -23.63 -1.03 22.42
C TYR A 201 -23.85 -2.15 23.44
N ASN A 202 -23.33 -3.35 23.14
CA ASN A 202 -23.34 -4.45 24.09
C ASN A 202 -22.06 -4.42 24.94
N PRO A 203 -22.16 -4.10 26.25
CA PRO A 203 -20.97 -4.01 27.11
C PRO A 203 -20.26 -5.35 27.32
N ASN A 204 -20.93 -6.46 27.01
CA ASN A 204 -20.34 -7.80 27.06
C ASN A 204 -19.76 -8.24 25.72
N CYS A 205 -19.69 -7.37 24.72
CA CYS A 205 -19.08 -7.68 23.42
C CYS A 205 -17.64 -8.17 23.59
N THR A 206 -17.36 -9.32 23.02
CA THR A 206 -15.98 -9.80 22.85
C THR A 206 -15.43 -9.22 21.55
N ALA A 207 -14.63 -8.17 21.65
CA ALA A 207 -14.01 -7.53 20.49
C ALA A 207 -12.58 -8.04 20.30
N ILE A 208 -12.32 -8.65 19.16
CA ILE A 208 -11.00 -9.14 18.78
C ILE A 208 -10.46 -8.31 17.61
N ILE A 209 -9.34 -7.66 17.84
CA ILE A 209 -8.58 -6.95 16.82
C ILE A 209 -7.32 -7.76 16.50
N ILE A 210 -7.12 -8.06 15.23
CA ILE A 210 -5.91 -8.71 14.73
C ILE A 210 -5.06 -7.65 14.03
N ALA A 211 -3.81 -7.49 14.46
CA ALA A 211 -2.86 -6.62 13.79
C ALA A 211 -1.51 -7.33 13.65
N ALA A 212 -1.00 -7.35 12.42
CA ALA A 212 0.26 -7.98 12.08
C ALA A 212 1.19 -6.98 11.38
N GLY A 213 2.49 -7.16 11.64
CA GLY A 213 3.56 -6.40 11.01
C GLY A 213 3.94 -5.10 11.71
N GLU A 214 5.20 -4.70 11.53
CA GLU A 214 5.79 -3.52 12.18
C GLU A 214 5.11 -2.21 11.77
N ALA A 215 4.58 -2.13 10.55
CA ALA A 215 3.85 -0.95 10.06
C ALA A 215 2.64 -0.60 10.93
N LYS A 216 2.06 -1.57 11.63
CA LYS A 216 0.92 -1.37 12.54
C LYS A 216 1.32 -0.94 13.95
N ALA A 217 2.60 -0.98 14.30
CA ALA A 217 3.05 -0.72 15.67
C ALA A 217 2.64 0.68 16.21
N PRO A 218 2.75 1.79 15.45
CA PRO A 218 2.33 3.11 15.94
C PRO A 218 0.85 3.16 16.30
N ILE A 219 -0.01 2.70 15.38
CA ILE A 219 -1.47 2.76 15.58
C ILE A 219 -1.97 1.77 16.66
N VAL A 220 -1.29 0.64 16.82
CA VAL A 220 -1.55 -0.30 17.92
C VAL A 220 -1.18 0.32 19.27
N ALA A 221 -0.02 0.98 19.34
CA ALA A 221 0.40 1.68 20.54
C ALA A 221 -0.59 2.82 20.90
N ASP A 222 -1.03 3.60 19.91
CA ASP A 222 -2.01 4.66 20.11
C ASP A 222 -3.36 4.09 20.61
N ALA A 223 -3.87 3.03 19.97
CA ALA A 223 -5.14 2.41 20.35
C ALA A 223 -5.16 1.85 21.79
N ILE A 224 -4.04 1.29 22.25
CA ILE A 224 -3.93 0.61 23.54
C ILE A 224 -3.52 1.59 24.65
N GLN A 225 -2.61 2.53 24.36
CA GLN A 225 -1.90 3.32 25.39
C GLN A 225 -2.38 4.78 25.49
N GLN A 226 -2.97 5.34 24.41
CA GLN A 226 -3.49 6.70 24.48
C GLN A 226 -4.83 6.75 25.24
N PRO A 227 -5.14 7.86 25.90
CA PRO A 227 -6.48 8.10 26.42
C PRO A 227 -7.52 8.04 25.29
N LYS A 228 -8.73 7.62 25.63
CA LYS A 228 -9.86 7.59 24.70
C LYS A 228 -10.07 8.96 24.04
N HIS A 229 -9.87 9.00 22.71
CA HIS A 229 -9.97 10.23 21.93
C HIS A 229 -10.34 9.93 20.47
N ILE A 230 -11.17 10.78 19.86
CA ILE A 230 -11.65 10.63 18.47
C ILE A 230 -10.49 10.64 17.44
N ARG A 231 -9.34 11.20 17.80
CA ARG A 231 -8.12 11.10 17.00
C ARG A 231 -7.64 9.65 16.84
N TYR A 232 -7.99 8.79 17.78
CA TYR A 232 -7.62 7.38 17.80
C TYR A 232 -8.89 6.54 17.96
N PRO A 233 -9.67 6.31 16.88
CA PRO A 233 -11.00 5.70 16.98
C PRO A 233 -11.02 4.35 17.70
N ALA A 234 -9.96 3.54 17.50
CA ALA A 234 -9.83 2.24 18.17
C ALA A 234 -9.77 2.32 19.70
N THR A 235 -9.47 3.50 20.28
CA THR A 235 -9.50 3.68 21.74
C THR A 235 -10.89 3.49 22.35
N VAL A 236 -11.97 3.50 21.55
CA VAL A 236 -13.32 3.17 22.00
C VAL A 236 -13.39 1.76 22.59
N LEU A 237 -12.55 0.84 22.15
CA LEU A 237 -12.51 -0.54 22.65
C LEU A 237 -12.06 -0.64 24.10
N GLN A 238 -11.46 0.41 24.66
CA GLN A 238 -11.12 0.48 26.08
C GLN A 238 -12.37 0.46 26.98
N ASP A 239 -13.56 0.78 26.43
CA ASP A 239 -14.84 0.65 27.14
C ASP A 239 -15.32 -0.81 27.26
N LEU A 240 -14.74 -1.75 26.51
CA LEU A 240 -15.14 -3.14 26.48
C LEU A 240 -14.21 -4.02 27.31
N PRO A 241 -14.66 -4.62 28.42
CA PRO A 241 -13.82 -5.47 29.28
C PRO A 241 -13.24 -6.69 28.54
N ASN A 242 -13.96 -7.16 27.51
CA ASN A 242 -13.60 -8.32 26.72
C ASN A 242 -12.92 -7.96 25.39
N ALA A 243 -12.44 -6.72 25.22
CA ALA A 243 -11.62 -6.39 24.05
C ALA A 243 -10.22 -7.01 24.15
N ARG A 244 -9.72 -7.54 23.04
CA ARG A 244 -8.41 -8.19 22.93
C ARG A 244 -7.74 -7.78 21.63
N PHE A 245 -6.44 -7.49 21.71
CA PHE A 245 -5.59 -7.29 20.54
C PHE A 245 -4.68 -8.51 20.39
N TYR A 246 -4.78 -9.19 19.25
CA TYR A 246 -3.87 -10.26 18.87
C TYR A 246 -2.82 -9.69 17.93
N LEU A 247 -1.58 -9.65 18.40
CA LEU A 247 -0.50 -8.90 17.78
C LEU A 247 0.67 -9.82 17.42
N THR A 248 1.26 -9.62 16.25
CA THR A 248 2.61 -10.14 15.98
C THR A 248 3.65 -9.35 16.79
N GLN A 249 4.87 -9.88 16.84
CA GLN A 249 5.97 -9.18 17.53
C GLN A 249 6.24 -7.79 16.92
N GLY A 250 6.18 -7.67 15.57
CA GLY A 250 6.34 -6.41 14.87
C GLY A 250 5.26 -5.41 15.27
N ALA A 251 3.98 -5.80 15.25
CA ALA A 251 2.87 -4.93 15.64
C ALA A 251 2.92 -4.49 17.11
N ALA A 252 3.55 -5.26 17.99
CA ALA A 252 3.72 -4.95 19.41
C ALA A 252 5.01 -4.16 19.74
N LYS A 253 5.85 -3.87 18.73
CA LYS A 253 7.20 -3.30 18.91
C LYS A 253 7.20 -2.00 19.72
N LEU A 254 6.17 -1.16 19.58
CA LEU A 254 6.08 0.15 20.24
C LEU A 254 5.25 0.16 21.53
N LEU A 255 4.81 -1.00 22.02
CA LEU A 255 4.15 -1.06 23.34
C LEU A 255 5.15 -0.76 24.46
N ASN A 256 4.81 0.19 25.32
CA ASN A 256 5.67 0.70 26.38
C ASN A 256 6.22 -0.41 27.30
N GLU A 257 5.34 -1.31 27.77
CA GLU A 257 5.79 -2.39 28.67
C GLU A 257 6.79 -3.32 27.97
N ARG A 258 6.55 -3.63 26.70
CA ARG A 258 7.44 -4.48 25.91
C ARG A 258 8.79 -3.81 25.68
N GLN A 259 8.81 -2.53 25.32
CA GLN A 259 10.06 -1.79 25.16
C GLN A 259 10.85 -1.73 26.47
N TYR A 260 10.15 -1.47 27.59
CA TYR A 260 10.77 -1.43 28.90
C TYR A 260 11.31 -2.80 29.34
N GLU A 261 10.54 -3.86 29.08
CA GLU A 261 10.97 -5.24 29.36
C GLU A 261 12.25 -5.63 28.60
N ILE A 262 12.32 -5.28 27.30
CA ILE A 262 13.50 -5.50 26.48
C ILE A 262 14.69 -4.74 27.07
N LEU A 263 14.51 -3.48 27.43
CA LEU A 263 15.55 -2.65 28.03
C LEU A 263 16.05 -3.24 29.35
N VAL A 264 15.15 -3.69 30.23
CA VAL A 264 15.51 -4.27 31.54
C VAL A 264 16.24 -5.62 31.39
N LYS A 265 15.78 -6.47 30.48
CA LYS A 265 16.35 -7.80 30.23
C LYS A 265 17.66 -7.77 29.44
N SER A 266 17.99 -6.70 28.73
CA SER A 266 19.25 -6.55 28.01
C SER A 266 20.42 -6.60 28.96
N VAL A 267 21.35 -7.51 28.71
CA VAL A 267 22.61 -7.63 29.52
C VAL A 267 23.55 -6.46 29.24
N ALA A 268 23.62 -6.04 27.98
CA ALA A 268 24.37 -4.86 27.55
C ALA A 268 23.45 -4.03 26.64
N LEU A 269 23.53 -2.71 26.75
CA LEU A 269 22.85 -1.80 25.83
C LEU A 269 23.73 -1.64 24.60
N ASP A 270 23.10 -1.77 23.41
CA ASP A 270 23.75 -1.32 22.20
C ASP A 270 23.59 0.20 22.04
N ASP A 271 24.46 0.77 21.22
CA ASP A 271 24.49 2.21 20.98
C ASP A 271 23.22 2.73 20.35
N GLU A 272 22.52 1.92 19.53
CA GLU A 272 21.28 2.29 18.86
C GLU A 272 20.12 2.43 19.85
N GLN A 273 20.01 1.51 20.82
CA GLN A 273 19.02 1.59 21.89
C GLN A 273 19.25 2.82 22.77
N ALA A 274 20.52 3.08 23.13
CA ALA A 274 20.88 4.27 23.90
C ALA A 274 20.55 5.56 23.14
N GLU A 275 20.91 5.61 21.87
CA GLU A 275 20.61 6.74 20.96
C GLU A 275 19.11 6.97 20.86
N LYS A 276 18.31 5.91 20.67
CA LYS A 276 16.84 6.00 20.62
C LYS A 276 16.25 6.64 21.87
N ILE A 277 16.60 6.13 23.04
CA ILE A 277 16.06 6.61 24.31
C ILE A 277 16.41 8.09 24.54
N VAL A 278 17.63 8.50 24.23
CA VAL A 278 18.06 9.90 24.44
C VAL A 278 17.44 10.84 23.43
N ILE A 279 17.27 10.43 22.18
CA ILE A 279 16.55 11.22 21.17
C ILE A 279 15.09 11.39 21.57
N ASP A 280 14.41 10.31 21.96
CA ASP A 280 13.00 10.35 22.40
C ASP A 280 12.85 11.28 23.62
N LEU A 281 13.77 11.20 24.60
CA LEU A 281 13.79 12.10 25.75
C LEU A 281 13.99 13.57 25.35
N ALA A 282 14.92 13.85 24.42
CA ALA A 282 15.18 15.21 23.93
C ALA A 282 13.94 15.80 23.24
N LEU A 283 13.24 15.00 22.44
CA LEU A 283 11.99 15.37 21.77
C LEU A 283 10.86 15.62 22.79
N GLU A 284 10.69 14.73 23.77
CA GLU A 284 9.71 14.87 24.85
C GLU A 284 9.93 16.18 25.63
N LYS A 285 11.17 16.43 26.03
CA LYS A 285 11.53 17.63 26.80
C LYS A 285 11.67 18.89 25.93
N ARG A 286 11.62 18.76 24.60
CA ARG A 286 11.86 19.84 23.63
C ARG A 286 13.19 20.57 23.87
N LYS A 287 14.22 19.79 24.23
CA LYS A 287 15.59 20.26 24.49
C LYS A 287 16.55 19.68 23.45
N ARG A 288 17.63 20.43 23.16
CA ARG A 288 18.76 19.83 22.45
C ARG A 288 19.44 18.79 23.34
N ILE A 289 19.96 17.72 22.77
CA ILE A 289 20.56 16.59 23.50
C ILE A 289 21.61 17.06 24.52
N ARG A 290 22.47 18.02 24.13
CA ARG A 290 23.51 18.61 25.02
C ARG A 290 22.94 19.38 26.22
N TYR A 291 21.67 19.75 26.21
CA TYR A 291 21.01 20.49 27.30
C TYR A 291 20.11 19.62 28.18
N LEU A 292 20.14 18.31 27.95
CA LEU A 292 19.48 17.38 28.86
C LEU A 292 20.23 17.35 30.18
N SER A 293 19.48 17.44 31.28
CA SER A 293 19.98 17.34 32.65
C SER A 293 19.81 15.92 33.24
N GLU A 294 20.47 15.63 34.32
CA GLU A 294 20.28 14.36 35.03
C GLU A 294 18.83 14.19 35.49
N ASP A 295 18.15 15.30 35.85
CA ASP A 295 16.73 15.27 36.26
C ASP A 295 15.82 14.96 35.06
N ASP A 296 16.15 15.40 33.86
CA ASP A 296 15.44 14.99 32.67
C ASP A 296 15.54 13.47 32.48
N PHE A 297 16.72 12.88 32.63
CA PHE A 297 16.89 11.43 32.55
C PHE A 297 16.13 10.67 33.65
N LYS A 298 16.07 11.19 34.86
CA LYS A 298 15.32 10.58 35.97
C LYS A 298 13.81 10.68 35.81
N SER A 299 13.32 11.58 34.97
CA SER A 299 11.88 11.83 34.76
C SER A 299 11.15 10.72 33.98
N SER A 300 11.88 9.90 33.21
CA SER A 300 11.32 8.77 32.46
C SER A 300 11.93 7.45 32.93
N ARG A 301 11.09 6.41 33.06
CA ARG A 301 11.56 5.08 33.48
C ARG A 301 12.58 4.49 32.50
N TYR A 302 12.49 4.82 31.21
CA TYR A 302 13.45 4.35 30.18
C TYR A 302 14.81 4.99 30.33
N SER A 303 14.85 6.31 30.39
CA SER A 303 16.10 7.05 30.54
C SER A 303 16.75 6.85 31.93
N ALA A 304 15.92 6.67 32.96
CA ALA A 304 16.43 6.28 34.28
C ALA A 304 17.06 4.89 34.28
N GLU A 305 16.47 3.91 33.59
CA GLU A 305 17.03 2.57 33.44
C GLU A 305 18.29 2.59 32.55
N LEU A 306 18.30 3.40 31.50
CA LEU A 306 19.50 3.65 30.68
C LEU A 306 20.65 4.15 31.51
N LEU A 307 20.46 5.14 32.41
CA LEU A 307 21.50 5.67 33.27
C LEU A 307 22.06 4.61 34.24
N LYS A 308 21.25 3.68 34.76
CA LYS A 308 21.72 2.60 35.62
C LYS A 308 22.67 1.64 34.89
N LYS A 309 22.40 1.41 33.62
CA LYS A 309 23.16 0.46 32.78
C LYS A 309 24.33 1.12 32.06
N TRP A 310 24.33 2.44 31.93
CA TRP A 310 25.39 3.18 31.26
C TRP A 310 26.63 3.31 32.16
N PRO A 311 27.82 2.90 31.69
CA PRO A 311 29.03 2.81 32.55
C PRO A 311 29.62 4.17 32.90
N ASP A 312 29.30 5.21 32.13
CA ASP A 312 29.89 6.55 32.26
C ASP A 312 28.87 7.61 32.71
N LYS A 313 29.31 8.86 32.87
CA LYS A 313 28.42 9.99 33.14
C LYS A 313 27.49 10.27 31.97
N PHE A 314 26.26 10.70 32.26
CA PHE A 314 25.26 11.02 31.24
C PHE A 314 25.76 12.10 30.25
N THR A 315 26.65 12.99 30.65
CA THR A 315 27.25 14.01 29.77
C THR A 315 28.11 13.40 28.66
N LYS A 316 28.80 12.28 28.92
CA LYS A 316 29.52 11.55 27.87
C LYS A 316 28.54 10.87 26.90
N LEU A 317 27.46 10.33 27.42
CA LEU A 317 26.41 9.72 26.63
C LEU A 317 25.79 10.75 25.64
N THR A 318 25.39 11.92 26.14
CA THR A 318 24.83 12.98 25.31
C THR A 318 25.82 13.49 24.25
N GLN A 319 27.09 13.63 24.58
CA GLN A 319 28.16 14.00 23.64
C GLN A 319 28.35 12.93 22.55
N MET A 320 28.42 11.66 22.95
CA MET A 320 28.55 10.55 22.00
C MET A 320 27.39 10.54 20.99
N ILE A 321 26.16 10.69 21.46
CA ILE A 321 24.98 10.66 20.58
C ILE A 321 24.96 11.84 19.62
N GLU A 322 25.30 13.06 20.08
CA GLU A 322 25.43 14.21 19.17
C GLU A 322 26.51 13.97 18.12
N GLN A 323 27.66 13.42 18.50
CA GLN A 323 28.72 13.07 17.55
C GLN A 323 28.26 12.04 16.52
N ARG A 324 27.54 11.01 16.94
CA ARG A 324 26.98 10.00 16.03
C ARG A 324 26.01 10.61 15.03
N LEU A 325 25.11 11.51 15.47
CA LEU A 325 24.19 12.19 14.57
C LEU A 325 24.92 13.08 13.55
N VAL A 326 25.98 13.78 13.97
CA VAL A 326 26.84 14.56 13.06
C VAL A 326 27.53 13.64 12.04
N GLN A 327 28.11 12.54 12.49
CA GLN A 327 28.74 11.54 11.61
C GLN A 327 27.77 10.96 10.57
N LYS A 328 26.51 10.70 10.94
CA LYS A 328 25.47 10.24 9.99
C LYS A 328 25.20 11.29 8.90
N ILE A 329 25.23 12.58 9.24
CA ILE A 329 25.09 13.69 8.27
C ILE A 329 26.34 13.78 7.39
N GLU A 330 27.53 13.74 7.97
CA GLU A 330 28.80 13.78 7.23
C GLU A 330 28.91 12.62 6.25
N HIS A 331 28.47 11.42 6.67
CA HIS A 331 28.38 10.25 5.79
C HIS A 331 27.44 10.48 4.61
N GLY A 332 26.26 11.07 4.85
CA GLY A 332 25.30 11.41 3.79
C GLY A 332 25.74 12.55 2.87
N MET A 333 26.73 13.33 3.27
CA MET A 333 27.35 14.37 2.43
C MET A 333 28.53 13.86 1.60
N LYS A 334 29.10 12.71 1.94
CA LYS A 334 30.25 12.15 1.25
C LYS A 334 29.92 11.84 -0.20
N MET A 335 30.76 12.27 -1.11
CA MET A 335 30.71 11.86 -2.51
C MET A 335 31.42 10.52 -2.67
N LEU A 336 30.71 9.59 -3.34
CA LEU A 336 31.25 8.31 -3.73
C LEU A 336 31.65 8.39 -5.21
N THR A 337 32.83 7.87 -5.55
CA THR A 337 33.37 7.87 -6.92
C THR A 337 33.80 6.48 -7.32
N ASP A 338 33.91 6.20 -8.60
CA ASP A 338 34.28 4.89 -9.16
C ASP A 338 33.36 3.73 -8.69
N GLN A 339 32.07 4.02 -8.50
CA GLN A 339 31.10 3.02 -8.05
C GLN A 339 30.21 2.53 -9.22
N VAL A 340 29.77 1.30 -9.10
CA VAL A 340 28.73 0.71 -9.93
C VAL A 340 27.48 0.54 -9.06
N PHE A 341 26.51 1.43 -9.27
CA PHE A 341 25.25 1.42 -8.51
C PHE A 341 24.21 0.57 -9.22
N LEU A 342 23.55 -0.31 -8.48
CA LEU A 342 22.30 -0.96 -8.86
C LEU A 342 21.18 -0.45 -7.96
N HIS A 343 20.38 0.46 -8.47
CA HIS A 343 19.22 1.01 -7.77
C HIS A 343 18.01 0.12 -8.02
N THR A 344 17.46 -0.49 -6.98
CA THR A 344 16.28 -1.34 -7.10
C THR A 344 15.06 -0.73 -6.42
N GLU A 345 13.92 -0.92 -7.03
CA GLU A 345 12.64 -0.42 -6.53
C GLU A 345 11.53 -1.47 -6.71
N PRO A 346 10.66 -1.67 -5.72
CA PRO A 346 9.48 -2.52 -5.86
C PRO A 346 8.58 -2.06 -7.01
N HIS A 347 8.24 -0.78 -7.05
CA HIS A 347 7.49 -0.11 -8.10
C HIS A 347 8.30 1.06 -8.65
N HIS A 348 7.90 1.59 -9.80
CA HIS A 348 8.63 2.59 -10.59
C HIS A 348 8.79 3.98 -9.91
N ASP A 349 8.10 4.24 -8.83
CA ASP A 349 8.08 5.51 -8.11
C ASP A 349 8.82 5.48 -6.75
N ASP A 350 9.20 4.30 -6.26
CA ASP A 350 9.78 4.16 -4.91
C ASP A 350 11.16 4.83 -4.76
N LEU A 351 12.03 4.71 -5.77
CA LEU A 351 13.33 5.39 -5.77
C LEU A 351 13.18 6.92 -5.82
N MET A 352 12.22 7.41 -6.62
CA MET A 352 11.96 8.84 -6.71
C MET A 352 11.44 9.40 -5.38
N LEU A 353 10.52 8.69 -4.74
CA LEU A 353 9.87 9.14 -3.51
C LEU A 353 10.76 8.98 -2.27
N GLY A 354 11.55 7.91 -2.20
CA GLY A 354 12.30 7.56 -1.00
C GLY A 354 13.82 7.79 -1.05
N TYR A 355 14.42 7.88 -2.25
CA TYR A 355 15.87 7.79 -2.38
C TYR A 355 16.51 8.78 -3.39
N LEU A 356 15.72 9.52 -4.15
CA LEU A 356 16.19 10.43 -5.22
C LEU A 356 17.30 11.39 -4.80
N PRO A 357 17.28 12.02 -3.60
CA PRO A 357 18.34 12.96 -3.21
C PRO A 357 19.74 12.35 -3.19
N PHE A 358 19.85 11.09 -2.78
CA PHE A 358 21.12 10.36 -2.79
C PHE A 358 21.56 10.07 -4.23
N ILE A 359 20.65 9.58 -5.08
CA ILE A 359 20.94 9.28 -6.48
C ILE A 359 21.43 10.51 -7.21
N VAL A 360 20.69 11.64 -7.13
CA VAL A 360 21.04 12.91 -7.82
C VAL A 360 22.40 13.46 -7.39
N ARG A 361 22.81 13.19 -6.17
CA ARG A 361 24.16 13.55 -5.70
C ARG A 361 25.23 12.80 -6.50
N HIS A 362 25.08 11.51 -6.72
CA HIS A 362 26.11 10.62 -7.25
C HIS A 362 26.11 10.51 -8.78
N ILE A 363 24.99 10.77 -9.47
CA ILE A 363 24.95 10.82 -10.95
C ILE A 363 25.72 11.98 -11.53
N ARG A 364 26.14 12.96 -10.71
CA ARG A 364 26.97 14.11 -11.12
C ARG A 364 28.44 13.73 -11.34
N ASP A 365 28.86 12.59 -10.84
CA ASP A 365 30.21 12.07 -11.03
C ASP A 365 30.23 11.07 -12.20
N ALA A 366 30.90 11.46 -13.28
CA ALA A 366 30.97 10.63 -14.50
C ALA A 366 31.77 9.32 -14.33
N ALA A 367 32.53 9.17 -13.23
CA ALA A 367 33.22 7.93 -12.90
C ALA A 367 32.26 6.86 -12.34
N ASN A 368 31.08 7.26 -11.91
CA ASN A 368 30.06 6.34 -11.43
C ASN A 368 29.20 5.77 -12.58
N GLN A 369 28.82 4.52 -12.46
CA GLN A 369 27.86 3.86 -13.33
C GLN A 369 26.57 3.61 -12.57
N HIS A 370 25.42 3.90 -13.19
CA HIS A 370 24.11 3.77 -12.56
C HIS A 370 23.20 2.88 -13.40
N TYR A 371 22.60 1.89 -12.75
CA TYR A 371 21.57 1.03 -13.31
C TYR A 371 20.34 1.06 -12.41
N PHE A 372 19.17 1.06 -13.02
CA PHE A 372 17.87 1.16 -12.34
C PHE A 372 17.04 -0.07 -12.66
N VAL A 373 16.43 -0.70 -11.65
CA VAL A 373 15.63 -1.90 -11.83
C VAL A 373 14.32 -1.77 -11.10
N THR A 374 13.23 -1.69 -11.86
CA THR A 374 11.87 -1.84 -11.32
C THR A 374 11.54 -3.33 -11.25
N LEU A 375 11.24 -3.82 -10.05
CA LEU A 375 11.11 -5.26 -9.77
C LEU A 375 9.71 -5.79 -10.09
N THR A 376 8.65 -5.02 -9.82
CA THR A 376 7.28 -5.36 -10.21
C THR A 376 6.63 -4.25 -11.00
N SER A 377 5.70 -4.60 -11.88
CA SER A 377 5.09 -3.61 -12.78
C SER A 377 4.09 -2.67 -12.12
N GLY A 378 3.54 -3.02 -10.94
CA GLY A 378 2.52 -2.22 -10.26
C GLY A 378 1.26 -1.92 -11.11
N PHE A 379 0.93 -2.77 -12.07
CA PHE A 379 -0.12 -2.54 -13.07
C PHE A 379 -1.51 -2.27 -12.47
N THR A 380 -1.78 -2.72 -11.26
CA THR A 380 -3.06 -2.52 -10.57
C THR A 380 -3.37 -1.03 -10.28
N ALA A 381 -2.34 -0.18 -10.24
CA ALA A 381 -2.51 1.26 -10.03
C ALA A 381 -2.92 2.01 -11.32
N VAL A 382 -2.86 1.37 -12.49
CA VAL A 382 -3.19 2.00 -13.78
C VAL A 382 -4.68 1.90 -14.05
N THR A 383 -5.37 3.06 -14.09
CA THR A 383 -6.81 3.11 -14.30
C THR A 383 -7.22 2.79 -15.73
N ASN A 384 -8.38 2.16 -15.90
CA ASN A 384 -8.95 1.89 -17.22
C ASN A 384 -9.13 3.17 -18.06
N ARG A 385 -9.55 4.26 -17.41
CA ARG A 385 -9.72 5.57 -18.04
C ARG A 385 -8.43 6.12 -18.62
N TYR A 386 -7.33 5.97 -17.88
CA TYR A 386 -6.02 6.44 -18.35
C TYR A 386 -5.55 5.66 -19.59
N VAL A 387 -5.68 4.33 -19.58
CA VAL A 387 -5.32 3.50 -20.74
C VAL A 387 -6.20 3.83 -21.94
N LEU A 388 -7.51 4.00 -21.73
CA LEU A 388 -8.44 4.38 -22.79
C LEU A 388 -8.03 5.71 -23.45
N MET A 389 -7.70 6.72 -22.65
CA MET A 389 -7.21 8.02 -23.15
C MET A 389 -5.93 7.86 -24.01
N LEU A 390 -4.99 7.02 -23.56
CA LEU A 390 -3.75 6.76 -24.32
C LEU A 390 -4.04 6.03 -25.66
N LEU A 391 -4.95 5.05 -25.66
CA LEU A 391 -5.37 4.34 -26.87
C LEU A 391 -6.10 5.26 -27.86
N GLN A 392 -6.94 6.16 -27.38
CA GLN A 392 -7.62 7.17 -28.22
C GLN A 392 -6.60 8.08 -28.90
N LYS A 393 -5.57 8.55 -28.17
CA LYS A 393 -4.48 9.34 -28.73
C LYS A 393 -3.69 8.55 -29.79
N LEU A 394 -3.31 7.32 -29.48
CA LEU A 394 -2.61 6.45 -30.44
C LEU A 394 -3.45 6.25 -31.70
N LYS A 395 -4.74 5.93 -31.56
CA LYS A 395 -5.67 5.76 -32.69
C LYS A 395 -5.68 6.99 -33.59
N HIS A 396 -5.73 8.19 -33.01
CA HIS A 396 -5.70 9.44 -33.76
C HIS A 396 -4.42 9.59 -34.62
N PHE A 397 -3.25 9.20 -34.11
CA PHE A 397 -2.01 9.21 -34.91
C PHE A 397 -2.03 8.16 -36.03
N LEU A 398 -2.53 6.96 -35.76
CA LEU A 398 -2.62 5.88 -36.75
C LEU A 398 -3.61 6.19 -37.89
N ASP A 399 -4.75 6.81 -37.56
CA ASP A 399 -5.77 7.20 -38.55
C ASP A 399 -5.24 8.26 -39.54
N ARG A 400 -4.24 9.03 -39.14
CA ARG A 400 -3.51 9.99 -40.01
C ARG A 400 -2.32 9.40 -40.74
N GLY A 401 -2.03 8.12 -40.56
CA GLY A 401 -0.87 7.45 -41.17
C GLY A 401 0.49 7.91 -40.64
N ALA A 402 0.52 8.55 -39.45
CA ALA A 402 1.72 9.15 -38.90
C ALA A 402 2.90 8.17 -38.75
N PHE A 403 2.63 6.90 -38.49
CA PHE A 403 3.65 5.88 -38.20
C PHE A 403 3.87 4.85 -39.31
N ASN A 404 3.16 4.94 -40.46
CA ASN A 404 3.24 3.95 -41.52
C ASN A 404 4.68 3.69 -42.00
N LYS A 405 5.46 4.76 -42.23
CA LYS A 405 6.86 4.66 -42.62
C LYS A 405 7.72 4.01 -41.53
N LEU A 406 7.54 4.39 -40.28
CA LEU A 406 8.29 3.84 -39.15
C LEU A 406 8.00 2.33 -38.95
N ILE A 407 6.74 1.92 -39.15
CA ILE A 407 6.35 0.50 -39.11
C ILE A 407 7.07 -0.27 -40.22
N SER A 408 7.02 0.21 -41.48
CA SER A 408 7.67 -0.45 -42.61
C SER A 408 9.18 -0.53 -42.51
N GLU A 409 9.81 0.36 -41.75
CA GLU A 409 11.27 0.38 -41.47
C GLU A 409 11.66 -0.45 -40.25
N GLY A 410 10.73 -1.15 -39.58
CA GLY A 410 10.99 -1.95 -38.40
C GLY A 410 11.38 -1.13 -37.17
N TYR A 411 11.00 0.14 -37.14
CA TYR A 411 11.32 1.05 -36.03
C TYR A 411 10.77 0.56 -34.68
N PHE A 412 9.61 -0.09 -34.66
CA PHE A 412 8.93 -0.54 -33.47
C PHE A 412 9.28 -1.96 -33.03
N LEU A 413 10.16 -2.66 -33.76
CA LEU A 413 10.57 -4.01 -33.38
C LEU A 413 11.17 -4.03 -31.96
N PRO A 414 10.95 -5.09 -31.18
CA PRO A 414 11.40 -5.19 -29.78
C PRO A 414 12.89 -4.93 -29.58
N ASP A 415 13.72 -5.40 -30.49
CA ASP A 415 15.18 -5.31 -30.43
C ASP A 415 15.74 -3.95 -30.90
N ASN A 416 14.86 -3.04 -31.37
CA ASN A 416 15.29 -1.71 -31.81
C ASN A 416 15.44 -0.75 -30.61
N GLU A 417 16.57 -0.84 -29.92
CA GLU A 417 16.90 0.01 -28.77
C GLU A 417 17.03 1.49 -29.17
N GLN A 418 17.57 1.79 -30.32
CA GLN A 418 17.67 3.19 -30.82
C GLN A 418 16.28 3.80 -30.99
N GLY A 419 15.34 3.05 -31.55
CA GLY A 419 13.94 3.46 -31.65
C GLY A 419 13.31 3.70 -30.28
N ARG A 420 13.57 2.82 -29.32
CA ARG A 420 13.09 2.95 -27.94
C ARG A 420 13.63 4.22 -27.27
N ASN A 421 14.90 4.53 -27.43
CA ASN A 421 15.50 5.77 -26.93
C ASN A 421 14.92 7.02 -27.62
N ARG A 422 14.65 6.96 -28.93
CA ARG A 422 14.03 8.08 -29.67
C ARG A 422 12.61 8.38 -29.20
N ASP A 423 11.81 7.36 -28.87
CA ASP A 423 10.48 7.57 -28.28
C ASP A 423 10.59 8.39 -27.00
N LEU A 424 11.55 8.03 -26.13
CA LEU A 424 11.83 8.70 -24.87
C LEU A 424 12.27 10.16 -25.08
N TRP A 425 13.26 10.38 -25.91
CA TRP A 425 13.78 11.74 -26.16
C TRP A 425 12.74 12.63 -26.79
N GLN A 426 11.94 12.13 -27.73
CA GLN A 426 10.85 12.92 -28.30
C GLN A 426 9.81 13.36 -27.26
N TYR A 427 9.48 12.47 -26.33
CA TYR A 427 8.58 12.81 -25.24
C TYR A 427 9.16 13.91 -24.33
N LEU A 428 10.42 13.75 -23.93
CA LEU A 428 11.12 14.73 -23.09
C LEU A 428 11.34 16.08 -23.80
N ASP A 429 11.65 16.06 -25.10
CA ASP A 429 11.72 17.27 -25.93
C ASP A 429 10.37 18.01 -25.99
N GLY A 430 9.28 17.25 -26.06
CA GLY A 430 7.92 17.79 -25.98
C GLY A 430 7.64 18.49 -24.66
N ILE A 431 8.11 17.93 -23.54
CA ILE A 431 8.03 18.55 -22.22
C ILE A 431 8.90 19.82 -22.18
N ALA A 432 10.18 19.71 -22.54
CA ALA A 432 11.14 20.81 -22.46
C ALA A 432 10.74 22.01 -23.36
N SER A 433 10.16 21.73 -24.53
CA SER A 433 9.69 22.76 -25.47
C SER A 433 8.25 23.22 -25.22
N ASN A 434 7.55 22.68 -24.22
CA ASN A 434 6.13 22.90 -23.93
C ASN A 434 5.23 22.67 -25.16
N ARG A 435 5.49 21.60 -25.93
CA ARG A 435 4.76 21.24 -27.14
C ARG A 435 4.03 19.91 -26.97
N ASP A 436 2.73 19.99 -26.66
CA ASP A 436 1.91 18.81 -26.36
C ASP A 436 1.91 17.79 -27.50
N ILE A 437 1.84 18.24 -28.78
CA ILE A 437 1.83 17.32 -29.92
C ILE A 437 3.10 16.46 -30.02
N VAL A 438 4.27 17.02 -29.67
CA VAL A 438 5.56 16.30 -29.67
C VAL A 438 5.62 15.28 -28.54
N LYS A 439 5.15 15.69 -27.35
CA LYS A 439 5.02 14.84 -26.17
C LYS A 439 4.05 13.67 -26.45
N GLU A 440 2.86 13.97 -26.98
CA GLU A 440 1.86 12.96 -27.28
C GLU A 440 2.32 11.97 -28.35
N GLU A 441 3.06 12.43 -29.36
CA GLU A 441 3.63 11.55 -30.37
C GLU A 441 4.67 10.59 -29.76
N GLY A 442 5.56 11.05 -28.88
CA GLY A 442 6.53 10.20 -28.17
C GLY A 442 5.83 9.11 -27.35
N ALA A 443 4.79 9.50 -26.58
CA ALA A 443 3.97 8.55 -25.83
C ALA A 443 3.22 7.55 -26.72
N ALA A 444 2.66 8.02 -27.85
CA ALA A 444 1.95 7.16 -28.82
C ALA A 444 2.91 6.15 -29.49
N ARG A 445 4.13 6.57 -29.84
CA ARG A 445 5.17 5.66 -30.38
C ARG A 445 5.49 4.55 -29.37
N ARG A 446 5.71 4.90 -28.10
CA ARG A 446 5.97 3.90 -27.06
C ARG A 446 4.78 2.96 -26.86
N LEU A 447 3.55 3.47 -26.84
CA LEU A 447 2.37 2.63 -26.70
C LEU A 447 2.22 1.66 -27.89
N LEU A 448 2.45 2.14 -29.11
CA LEU A 448 2.44 1.27 -30.30
C LEU A 448 3.49 0.16 -30.21
N ARG A 449 4.73 0.49 -29.81
CA ARG A 449 5.79 -0.49 -29.55
C ARG A 449 5.35 -1.53 -28.52
N ASN A 450 4.70 -1.10 -27.43
CA ASN A 450 4.19 -2.00 -26.41
C ASN A 450 3.13 -2.95 -26.96
N LEU A 451 2.23 -2.48 -27.82
CA LEU A 451 1.21 -3.33 -28.44
C LEU A 451 1.82 -4.34 -29.43
N ILE A 452 2.76 -3.92 -30.25
CA ILE A 452 3.51 -4.82 -31.15
C ILE A 452 4.22 -5.92 -30.33
N PHE A 453 4.86 -5.55 -29.23
CA PHE A 453 5.52 -6.50 -28.34
C PHE A 453 4.55 -7.47 -27.64
N ILE A 454 3.37 -7.00 -27.22
CA ILE A 454 2.39 -7.82 -26.50
C ILE A 454 1.70 -8.82 -27.43
N PHE A 455 1.35 -8.37 -28.64
CA PHE A 455 0.59 -9.16 -29.60
C PHE A 455 1.47 -9.88 -30.63
N GLU A 456 2.79 -9.59 -30.63
CA GLU A 456 3.75 -10.15 -31.60
C GLU A 456 3.31 -9.94 -33.06
N ASP A 457 2.69 -8.78 -33.33
CA ASP A 457 2.07 -8.44 -34.61
C ASP A 457 2.38 -6.97 -34.96
N ASP A 458 2.90 -6.70 -36.14
CA ASP A 458 3.25 -5.38 -36.65
C ASP A 458 2.38 -4.95 -37.85
N ASP A 459 1.40 -5.77 -38.22
CA ASP A 459 0.40 -5.40 -39.25
C ASP A 459 -0.50 -4.27 -38.74
N ILE A 460 -0.55 -3.19 -39.53
CA ILE A 460 -1.24 -1.95 -39.13
C ILE A 460 -2.76 -2.14 -38.97
N ASP A 461 -3.38 -2.97 -39.81
CA ASP A 461 -4.84 -3.17 -39.80
C ASP A 461 -5.22 -4.09 -38.62
N ASN A 462 -4.39 -5.10 -38.34
CA ASN A 462 -4.54 -5.92 -37.13
C ASN A 462 -4.40 -5.07 -35.87
N LEU A 463 -3.39 -4.20 -35.80
CA LEU A 463 -3.17 -3.31 -34.66
C LEU A 463 -4.35 -2.33 -34.44
N ARG A 464 -4.94 -1.79 -35.52
CA ARG A 464 -6.15 -0.96 -35.40
C ARG A 464 -7.34 -1.73 -34.82
N ASN A 465 -7.50 -2.98 -35.24
CA ASN A 465 -8.55 -3.85 -34.70
C ASN A 465 -8.30 -4.14 -33.22
N ARG A 466 -7.03 -4.47 -32.83
CA ARG A 466 -6.65 -4.67 -31.43
C ARG A 466 -6.88 -3.44 -30.55
N ILE A 467 -6.54 -2.26 -31.05
CA ILE A 467 -6.82 -0.99 -30.34
C ILE A 467 -8.31 -0.82 -30.11
N THR A 468 -9.14 -1.11 -31.11
CA THR A 468 -10.60 -1.02 -30.98
C THR A 468 -11.14 -2.03 -29.96
N GLU A 469 -10.66 -3.28 -29.96
CA GLU A 469 -11.01 -4.30 -28.98
C GLU A 469 -10.62 -3.87 -27.56
N LEU A 470 -9.41 -3.32 -27.39
CA LEU A 470 -8.93 -2.82 -26.11
C LEU A 470 -9.77 -1.62 -25.62
N MET A 471 -10.12 -0.69 -26.50
CA MET A 471 -10.99 0.44 -26.14
C MET A 471 -12.34 -0.06 -25.63
N ASN A 472 -12.98 -0.97 -26.36
CA ASN A 472 -14.24 -1.60 -25.92
C ASN A 472 -14.10 -2.32 -24.58
N TYR A 473 -12.97 -3.02 -24.36
CA TYR A 473 -12.70 -3.67 -23.09
C TYR A 473 -12.69 -2.64 -21.94
N PHE A 474 -11.91 -1.56 -22.08
CA PHE A 474 -11.79 -0.55 -21.02
C PHE A 474 -13.05 0.27 -20.78
N GLU A 475 -13.91 0.44 -21.80
CA GLU A 475 -15.21 1.11 -21.66
C GLU A 475 -16.25 0.25 -20.94
N THR A 476 -16.18 -1.07 -21.07
CA THR A 476 -17.20 -2.00 -20.57
C THR A 476 -16.87 -2.63 -19.22
N GLN A 477 -15.61 -2.62 -18.80
CA GLN A 477 -15.19 -3.24 -17.54
C GLN A 477 -15.31 -2.27 -16.36
N TYR A 478 -15.81 -2.78 -15.23
CA TYR A 478 -15.83 -1.98 -14.00
C TYR A 478 -14.41 -1.81 -13.43
N PRO A 479 -14.11 -0.66 -12.79
CA PRO A 479 -12.83 -0.44 -12.14
C PRO A 479 -12.56 -1.48 -11.04
N GLY A 480 -11.30 -1.94 -10.93
CA GLY A 480 -10.91 -2.97 -9.96
C GLY A 480 -11.23 -4.41 -10.37
N LYS A 481 -11.81 -4.63 -11.57
CA LYS A 481 -11.92 -5.99 -12.12
C LYS A 481 -10.52 -6.53 -12.41
N LYS A 482 -10.30 -7.80 -12.09
CA LYS A 482 -9.05 -8.49 -12.45
C LYS A 482 -8.87 -8.51 -13.96
N ASP A 483 -7.80 -7.88 -14.41
CA ASP A 483 -7.46 -7.79 -15.83
C ASP A 483 -6.92 -9.12 -16.39
N LEU A 484 -7.13 -9.32 -17.68
CA LEU A 484 -6.53 -10.44 -18.42
C LEU A 484 -4.99 -10.26 -18.51
N PRO A 485 -4.20 -11.34 -18.66
CA PRO A 485 -2.73 -11.26 -18.63
C PRO A 485 -2.12 -10.24 -19.59
N HIS A 486 -2.63 -10.14 -20.83
CA HIS A 486 -2.15 -9.15 -21.80
C HIS A 486 -2.52 -7.71 -21.43
N ILE A 487 -3.64 -7.50 -20.73
CA ILE A 487 -4.05 -6.20 -20.20
C ILE A 487 -3.16 -5.82 -19.01
N GLN A 488 -2.87 -6.76 -18.10
CA GLN A 488 -1.93 -6.55 -17.01
C GLN A 488 -0.55 -6.14 -17.55
N ARG A 489 -0.10 -6.82 -18.62
CA ARG A 489 1.16 -6.50 -19.30
C ARG A 489 1.14 -5.10 -19.91
N LEU A 490 0.07 -4.72 -20.60
CA LEU A 490 -0.10 -3.38 -21.17
C LEU A 490 -0.04 -2.29 -20.10
N LYS A 491 -0.82 -2.45 -19.04
CA LYS A 491 -0.80 -1.52 -17.89
C LYS A 491 0.58 -1.45 -17.22
N GLY A 492 1.24 -2.60 -17.05
CA GLY A 492 2.59 -2.65 -16.51
C GLY A 492 3.59 -1.88 -17.37
N MET A 493 3.56 -2.09 -18.69
CA MET A 493 4.47 -1.40 -19.62
C MET A 493 4.20 0.12 -19.71
N ILE A 494 3.00 0.59 -19.37
CA ILE A 494 2.72 2.02 -19.22
C ILE A 494 3.49 2.59 -18.02
N ARG A 495 3.54 1.90 -16.88
CA ARG A 495 4.35 2.33 -15.73
C ARG A 495 5.85 2.22 -15.98
N GLU A 496 6.27 1.19 -16.71
CA GLU A 496 7.67 1.06 -17.16
C GLU A 496 8.11 2.26 -18.00
N TRP A 497 7.20 2.79 -18.82
CA TRP A 497 7.42 4.02 -19.56
C TRP A 497 7.65 5.23 -18.64
N GLU A 498 6.92 5.34 -17.56
CA GLU A 498 7.09 6.41 -16.58
C GLU A 498 8.47 6.33 -15.91
N ALA A 499 8.97 5.13 -15.58
CA ALA A 499 10.33 4.92 -15.09
C ALA A 499 11.38 5.33 -16.15
N ASP A 500 11.21 4.91 -17.41
CA ASP A 500 12.08 5.33 -18.50
C ASP A 500 12.12 6.87 -18.64
N CYS A 501 10.97 7.54 -18.51
CA CYS A 501 10.89 9.00 -18.56
C CYS A 501 11.58 9.67 -17.38
N LEU A 502 11.44 9.14 -16.16
CA LEU A 502 12.09 9.66 -14.97
C LEU A 502 13.62 9.65 -15.14
N TRP A 503 14.17 8.49 -15.44
CA TRP A 503 15.63 8.34 -15.56
C TRP A 503 16.16 8.99 -16.83
N GLY A 504 15.37 9.02 -17.90
CA GLY A 504 15.66 9.80 -19.11
C GLY A 504 15.78 11.31 -18.85
N TYR A 505 14.98 11.86 -17.96
CA TYR A 505 15.08 13.24 -17.52
C TYR A 505 16.45 13.54 -16.88
N PHE A 506 17.03 12.58 -16.19
CA PHE A 506 18.38 12.67 -15.62
C PHE A 506 19.50 12.29 -16.61
N GLY A 507 19.17 12.00 -17.88
CA GLY A 507 20.14 11.76 -18.96
C GLY A 507 20.47 10.29 -19.21
N PHE A 508 19.75 9.34 -18.62
CA PHE A 508 19.95 7.91 -18.83
C PHE A 508 19.18 7.38 -20.05
N ASN A 509 19.79 6.45 -20.76
CA ASN A 509 19.15 5.71 -21.84
C ASN A 509 18.31 4.56 -21.30
N SER A 510 17.40 4.05 -22.13
CA SER A 510 16.56 2.89 -21.78
C SER A 510 17.34 1.61 -21.45
N SER A 511 18.62 1.49 -21.90
CA SER A 511 19.51 0.39 -21.53
C SER A 511 19.95 0.39 -20.06
N ALA A 512 19.95 1.54 -19.42
CA ALA A 512 20.25 1.66 -17.99
C ALA A 512 19.01 1.39 -17.11
N VAL A 513 17.79 1.33 -17.69
CA VAL A 513 16.53 1.15 -16.97
C VAL A 513 15.95 -0.22 -17.32
N MET A 514 15.92 -1.10 -16.35
CA MET A 514 15.50 -2.50 -16.51
C MET A 514 14.19 -2.76 -15.75
N HIS A 515 13.43 -3.72 -16.24
CA HIS A 515 12.14 -4.12 -15.67
C HIS A 515 12.13 -5.63 -15.46
N ALA A 516 12.28 -6.07 -14.21
CA ALA A 516 12.40 -7.49 -13.86
C ALA A 516 11.07 -8.26 -14.00
N ARG A 517 9.94 -7.58 -13.79
CA ARG A 517 8.59 -8.17 -13.93
C ARG A 517 8.43 -9.46 -13.14
N LEU A 518 8.84 -9.46 -11.86
CA LEU A 518 8.82 -10.64 -11.00
C LEU A 518 7.46 -11.34 -11.05
N GLY A 519 7.49 -12.64 -11.27
CA GLY A 519 6.30 -13.43 -11.65
C GLY A 519 5.33 -13.72 -10.50
N PHE A 520 5.73 -13.49 -9.24
CA PHE A 520 4.82 -13.57 -8.09
C PHE A 520 3.75 -12.46 -8.11
N TYR A 521 4.01 -11.33 -8.78
CA TYR A 521 3.10 -10.18 -8.81
C TYR A 521 2.02 -10.37 -9.86
N LYS A 522 0.85 -10.85 -9.45
CA LYS A 522 -0.32 -11.14 -10.31
C LYS A 522 -1.54 -10.26 -10.04
N GLY A 523 -1.44 -9.28 -9.15
CA GLY A 523 -2.55 -8.42 -8.78
C GLY A 523 -3.72 -9.15 -8.12
N GLU A 524 -3.44 -10.23 -7.39
CA GLU A 524 -4.41 -10.98 -6.60
C GLU A 524 -4.38 -10.52 -5.14
N ILE A 525 -5.52 -10.66 -4.45
CA ILE A 525 -5.63 -10.36 -3.00
C ILE A 525 -4.64 -11.23 -2.21
N PHE A 526 -4.50 -12.50 -2.61
CA PHE A 526 -3.50 -13.41 -2.06
C PHE A 526 -2.37 -13.56 -3.08
N THR A 527 -1.30 -12.81 -2.88
CA THR A 527 -0.11 -12.89 -3.74
C THR A 527 0.60 -14.23 -3.52
N GLU A 528 1.11 -14.81 -4.62
CA GLU A 528 1.95 -16.00 -4.53
C GLU A 528 3.25 -15.71 -3.78
N GLU A 529 3.82 -16.76 -3.15
CA GLU A 529 5.16 -16.64 -2.59
C GLU A 529 6.21 -16.60 -3.71
N PRO A 530 7.29 -15.79 -3.56
CA PRO A 530 8.40 -15.81 -4.48
C PRO A 530 9.08 -17.19 -4.54
N THR A 531 9.58 -17.55 -5.72
CA THR A 531 10.35 -18.78 -5.90
C THR A 531 11.72 -18.49 -6.52
N VAL A 532 12.69 -19.36 -6.25
CA VAL A 532 14.06 -19.17 -6.74
C VAL A 532 14.11 -19.10 -8.26
N GLU A 533 13.49 -20.06 -8.94
CA GLU A 533 13.55 -20.16 -10.41
C GLU A 533 12.83 -19.02 -11.13
N ARG A 534 11.69 -18.59 -10.60
CA ARG A 534 10.85 -17.58 -11.26
C ARG A 534 11.26 -16.16 -10.93
N ASP A 535 11.65 -15.90 -9.68
CA ASP A 535 11.78 -14.54 -9.16
C ASP A 535 13.23 -14.19 -8.77
N VAL A 536 13.97 -15.11 -8.16
CA VAL A 536 15.36 -14.84 -7.70
C VAL A 536 16.37 -14.92 -8.84
N LYS A 537 16.25 -15.94 -9.69
CA LYS A 537 17.19 -16.18 -10.78
C LYS A 537 17.35 -15.02 -11.77
N PRO A 538 16.26 -14.33 -12.23
CA PRO A 538 16.40 -13.15 -13.07
C PRO A 538 17.21 -12.03 -12.42
N ILE A 539 17.07 -11.84 -11.12
CA ILE A 539 17.84 -10.84 -10.36
C ILE A 539 19.30 -11.26 -10.23
N LEU A 540 19.56 -12.54 -9.96
CA LEU A 540 20.93 -13.07 -9.92
C LEU A 540 21.66 -12.86 -11.25
N GLU A 541 21.01 -13.11 -12.38
CA GLU A 541 21.56 -12.87 -13.72
C GLU A 541 21.88 -11.37 -13.93
N MET A 542 21.03 -10.46 -13.44
CA MET A 542 21.30 -9.02 -13.48
C MET A 542 22.52 -8.65 -12.62
N LEU A 543 22.62 -9.18 -11.40
CA LEU A 543 23.77 -8.96 -10.50
C LEU A 543 25.07 -9.45 -11.14
N GLN A 544 25.06 -10.64 -11.75
CA GLN A 544 26.23 -11.23 -12.45
C GLN A 544 26.66 -10.38 -13.66
N ARG A 545 25.71 -9.82 -14.42
CA ARG A 545 25.98 -8.98 -15.59
C ARG A 545 26.51 -7.60 -15.20
N ILE A 546 25.91 -6.94 -14.20
CA ILE A 546 26.20 -5.56 -13.81
C ILE A 546 27.39 -5.50 -12.87
N GLN A 547 27.58 -6.49 -12.01
CA GLN A 547 28.62 -6.57 -11.00
C GLN A 547 28.66 -5.31 -10.10
N PRO A 548 27.55 -4.94 -9.45
CA PRO A 548 27.46 -3.72 -8.67
C PRO A 548 28.40 -3.73 -7.46
N THR A 549 28.88 -2.54 -7.08
CA THR A 549 29.57 -2.30 -5.81
C THR A 549 28.59 -1.84 -4.73
N ILE A 550 27.49 -1.17 -5.14
CA ILE A 550 26.45 -0.68 -4.23
C ILE A 550 25.08 -1.09 -4.79
N VAL A 551 24.28 -1.72 -3.96
CA VAL A 551 22.89 -2.08 -4.26
C VAL A 551 21.94 -1.38 -3.32
N SER A 552 20.98 -0.63 -3.84
CA SER A 552 19.93 -0.04 -3.00
C SER A 552 18.67 -0.92 -3.00
N VAL A 553 18.05 -1.05 -1.82
CA VAL A 553 16.84 -1.86 -1.62
C VAL A 553 15.81 -1.08 -0.80
N ALA A 554 14.53 -1.23 -1.15
CA ALA A 554 13.45 -0.74 -0.31
C ALA A 554 13.38 -1.57 0.98
N LEU A 555 13.50 -0.92 2.13
CA LEU A 555 13.51 -1.52 3.46
C LEU A 555 12.26 -1.08 4.25
N ASP A 556 11.11 -1.22 3.61
CA ASP A 556 9.84 -0.89 4.26
C ASP A 556 9.50 -1.90 5.36
N PRO A 557 8.83 -1.46 6.43
CA PRO A 557 8.49 -2.35 7.53
C PRO A 557 7.49 -3.42 7.10
N GLU A 558 7.51 -4.57 7.73
CA GLU A 558 6.57 -5.68 7.51
C GLU A 558 5.11 -5.17 7.56
N ALA A 559 4.29 -5.61 6.63
CA ALA A 559 2.89 -5.22 6.44
C ALA A 559 2.68 -3.71 6.16
N SER A 560 3.62 -3.09 5.47
CA SER A 560 3.59 -1.68 5.06
C SER A 560 2.61 -1.34 3.93
N GLY A 561 1.78 -2.25 3.55
CA GLY A 561 0.83 -2.13 2.44
C GLY A 561 0.70 -3.47 1.73
N PRO A 562 0.58 -3.50 0.40
CA PRO A 562 0.63 -4.75 -0.34
C PRO A 562 1.92 -5.51 0.01
N ASP A 563 1.81 -6.83 0.18
CA ASP A 563 2.94 -7.75 0.45
C ASP A 563 4.11 -7.62 -0.55
N THR A 564 3.90 -6.89 -1.64
CA THR A 564 4.84 -6.72 -2.76
C THR A 564 6.21 -6.26 -2.30
N HIS A 565 6.28 -5.21 -1.45
CA HIS A 565 7.56 -4.64 -0.99
C HIS A 565 8.35 -5.64 -0.15
N TYR A 566 7.66 -6.34 0.75
CA TYR A 566 8.29 -7.37 1.58
C TYR A 566 8.78 -8.55 0.75
N LYS A 567 7.97 -9.02 -0.21
CA LYS A 567 8.36 -10.13 -1.12
C LYS A 567 9.50 -9.75 -2.04
N VAL A 568 9.51 -8.51 -2.53
CA VAL A 568 10.64 -7.95 -3.28
C VAL A 568 11.92 -7.96 -2.44
N LEU A 569 11.84 -7.54 -1.17
CA LEU A 569 12.99 -7.57 -0.27
C LEU A 569 13.50 -9.00 -0.02
N GLN A 570 12.60 -9.99 0.11
CA GLN A 570 12.97 -11.40 0.22
C GLN A 570 13.72 -11.88 -1.04
N VAL A 571 13.21 -11.56 -2.23
CA VAL A 571 13.85 -11.91 -3.50
C VAL A 571 15.24 -11.28 -3.60
N MET A 572 15.36 -10.00 -3.29
CA MET A 572 16.64 -9.28 -3.33
C MET A 572 17.64 -9.85 -2.33
N SER A 573 17.20 -10.15 -1.11
CA SER A 573 18.06 -10.72 -0.07
C SER A 573 18.60 -12.09 -0.48
N GLU A 574 17.75 -12.94 -1.04
CA GLU A 574 18.17 -14.27 -1.50
C GLU A 574 19.07 -14.20 -2.75
N ALA A 575 18.77 -13.31 -3.68
CA ALA A 575 19.62 -13.11 -4.86
C ALA A 575 21.01 -12.59 -4.48
N LEU A 576 21.10 -11.65 -3.54
CA LEU A 576 22.38 -11.13 -3.03
C LEU A 576 23.16 -12.21 -2.28
N ARG A 577 22.50 -13.02 -1.44
CA ARG A 577 23.13 -14.13 -0.72
C ARG A 577 23.77 -15.13 -1.70
N ILE A 578 23.02 -15.55 -2.73
CA ILE A 578 23.54 -16.49 -3.74
C ILE A 578 24.69 -15.83 -4.52
N TYR A 579 24.55 -14.56 -4.89
CA TYR A 579 25.57 -13.85 -5.65
C TYR A 579 26.89 -13.72 -4.87
N GLU A 580 26.85 -13.42 -3.58
CA GLU A 580 28.04 -13.38 -2.72
C GLU A 580 28.73 -14.75 -2.63
N GLU A 581 27.98 -15.82 -2.44
CA GLU A 581 28.49 -17.19 -2.36
C GLU A 581 29.17 -17.62 -3.67
N GLU A 582 28.56 -17.33 -4.84
CA GLU A 582 29.08 -17.73 -6.16
C GLU A 582 30.26 -16.87 -6.61
N SER A 583 30.16 -15.56 -6.44
CA SER A 583 31.18 -14.61 -6.92
C SER A 583 32.41 -14.52 -6.03
N LYS A 584 32.32 -15.01 -4.78
CA LYS A 584 33.32 -14.81 -3.72
C LYS A 584 33.67 -13.33 -3.48
N ARG A 585 32.77 -12.42 -3.84
CA ARG A 585 32.88 -10.99 -3.62
C ARG A 585 32.21 -10.64 -2.29
N SER A 586 33.00 -10.23 -1.31
CA SER A 586 32.51 -9.77 0.00
C SER A 586 32.34 -8.25 0.11
N ASN A 587 32.47 -7.51 -0.99
CA ASN A 587 32.61 -6.06 -0.97
C ASN A 587 31.38 -5.33 -1.56
N ILE A 588 30.19 -5.93 -1.55
CA ILE A 588 28.98 -5.26 -1.97
C ILE A 588 28.39 -4.54 -0.78
N GLU A 589 28.18 -3.23 -0.92
CA GLU A 589 27.42 -2.46 0.06
C GLU A 589 25.93 -2.50 -0.27
N VAL A 590 25.09 -2.88 0.68
CA VAL A 590 23.63 -2.85 0.53
C VAL A 590 23.06 -1.68 1.33
N TRP A 591 22.40 -0.77 0.63
CA TRP A 591 21.83 0.44 1.20
C TRP A 591 20.32 0.36 1.24
N GLY A 592 19.74 0.36 2.45
CA GLY A 592 18.30 0.35 2.67
C GLY A 592 17.70 1.74 2.68
N TYR A 593 16.61 1.95 1.94
CA TYR A 593 15.80 3.16 2.04
C TYR A 593 14.35 2.80 2.36
N ARG A 594 13.60 3.76 2.91
CA ARG A 594 12.15 3.59 3.14
C ARG A 594 11.37 4.48 2.20
N ASN A 595 10.22 3.97 1.77
CA ASN A 595 9.24 4.71 1.00
C ASN A 595 8.68 5.89 1.82
N VAL A 596 8.05 6.85 1.16
CA VAL A 596 7.45 8.06 1.72
C VAL A 596 6.48 7.82 2.89
N TRP A 597 5.85 6.66 2.95
CA TRP A 597 4.89 6.28 4.01
C TRP A 597 5.55 5.96 5.36
N TYR A 598 6.81 5.56 5.38
CA TYR A 598 7.48 5.07 6.57
C TYR A 598 8.80 5.79 6.79
N ARG A 599 9.09 6.09 8.06
CA ARG A 599 10.31 6.79 8.44
C ARG A 599 11.15 5.88 9.31
N PHE A 600 12.46 5.93 9.12
CA PHE A 600 13.38 5.45 10.12
C PHE A 600 13.32 6.35 11.35
N HIS A 601 13.38 5.74 12.54
CA HIS A 601 13.79 6.52 13.70
C HIS A 601 15.23 7.01 13.48
N PRO A 602 15.64 8.22 13.94
CA PRO A 602 17.01 8.70 13.71
C PRO A 602 18.09 7.75 14.25
N SER A 603 17.82 6.94 15.28
CA SER A 603 18.73 5.90 15.75
C SER A 603 18.91 4.74 14.77
N GLU A 604 17.86 4.37 14.03
CA GLU A 604 17.89 3.26 13.07
C GLU A 604 18.60 3.63 11.77
N ALA A 605 18.57 4.90 11.37
CA ALA A 605 19.24 5.36 10.16
C ALA A 605 20.74 5.51 10.37
N ASN A 606 21.54 5.00 9.42
CA ASN A 606 23.01 5.10 9.44
C ASN A 606 23.51 6.34 8.68
N ILE A 607 22.70 6.87 7.76
CA ILE A 607 23.06 7.92 6.82
C ILE A 607 21.92 8.92 6.72
N PHE A 608 22.26 10.21 6.90
CA PHE A 608 21.33 11.33 6.68
C PHE A 608 21.77 12.15 5.48
N VAL A 609 21.02 12.07 4.39
CA VAL A 609 21.30 12.82 3.16
C VAL A 609 20.66 14.20 3.26
N PRO A 610 21.44 15.29 3.34
CA PRO A 610 20.89 16.64 3.34
C PRO A 610 20.21 16.97 2.01
N VAL A 611 19.00 17.52 2.08
CA VAL A 611 18.20 17.91 0.93
C VAL A 611 18.14 19.42 0.85
N SER A 612 18.57 20.00 -0.30
CA SER A 612 18.46 21.44 -0.56
C SER A 612 17.02 21.81 -0.97
N LEU A 613 16.67 23.10 -0.85
CA LEU A 613 15.38 23.61 -1.34
C LEU A 613 15.18 23.35 -2.84
N ASN A 614 16.25 23.43 -3.64
CA ASN A 614 16.17 23.14 -5.07
C ASN A 614 15.86 21.65 -5.32
N MET A 615 16.47 20.76 -4.55
CA MET A 615 16.17 19.32 -4.65
C MET A 615 14.74 19.02 -4.21
N PHE A 616 14.28 19.66 -3.14
CA PHE A 616 12.88 19.53 -2.70
C PHE A 616 11.90 20.01 -3.78
N SER A 617 12.22 21.08 -4.50
CA SER A 617 11.41 21.57 -5.63
C SER A 617 11.40 20.60 -6.82
N VAL A 618 12.47 19.85 -7.06
CA VAL A 618 12.51 18.81 -8.11
C VAL A 618 11.64 17.60 -7.74
N MET A 619 11.53 17.30 -6.44
CA MET A 619 10.74 16.17 -5.93
C MET A 619 9.24 16.49 -5.83
N SER A 620 8.86 17.76 -5.78
CA SER A 620 7.48 18.24 -5.69
C SER A 620 6.87 18.54 -7.07
#